data_10fea4eea3ec0763033f76ecc38311ba
#
_entry.id   10fea4eea3ec0763033f76ecc38311ba
#
_cell.length_a   1.000
_cell.length_b   1.000
_cell.length_c   1.000
_cell.angle_alpha   90.00
_cell.angle_beta   90.00
_cell.angle_gamma   90.00
#
_symmetry.space_group_name_H-M   'P 1'
#
loop_
_entity.id
_entity.type
_entity.pdbx_description
1 polymer ?
#
loop_
_entity_poly.entity_id
_entity_poly.type
_entity_poly.pdbx_seq_one_letter_code
_entity_poly.pdbx_strand_id
1 'polypeptide(L)'
;MPDRTNDMARSPFAKNRDFYLSCACTVAEGLLGGSNFMLIWLVMHQLFSGAFELAPLLHISAALVAVFAARLAIYRFGYVRGQVGGARVSHDLRVTMGDTIKRIPLSRFNERTSGEYLQALTVNVNDYEQILTHRTGEIVKSVALAVVLGAFTLWLYVPAGIVVLASFLLLAPAVALSWRQVRVFGPRKDEVRASNSSAIMEHVDGMQTLRAYGVA
;
A
#
# COMPACT_ATOMS: atom_id res chain seq x y z
N MET A 1 -32.25 2.04 22.51
CA MET A 1 -31.44 2.44 21.35
C MET A 1 -30.02 2.06 21.69
N PRO A 2 -29.39 1.06 21.06
CA PRO A 2 -28.03 0.68 21.38
C PRO A 2 -27.07 1.78 20.91
N ASP A 3 -26.11 2.03 21.73
CA ASP A 3 -25.08 3.04 21.72
C ASP A 3 -24.24 3.00 20.42
N ARG A 4 -24.67 3.74 19.39
CA ARG A 4 -23.94 3.88 18.11
C ARG A 4 -22.73 4.81 18.19
N THR A 5 -22.52 5.48 19.31
CA THR A 5 -21.35 6.35 19.54
C THR A 5 -20.08 5.53 19.73
N ASN A 6 -20.22 4.29 20.20
CA ASN A 6 -19.08 3.36 20.38
C ASN A 6 -18.65 2.65 19.08
N ASP A 7 -19.50 2.63 18.04
CA ASP A 7 -19.17 2.04 16.74
C ASP A 7 -18.31 2.98 15.84
N MET A 8 -18.40 4.29 16.04
CA MET A 8 -17.53 5.26 15.33
C MET A 8 -16.07 5.24 15.84
N ALA A 9 -15.83 4.78 17.07
CA ALA A 9 -14.49 4.65 17.62
C ALA A 9 -13.77 3.33 17.22
N ARG A 10 -14.51 2.37 16.66
CA ARG A 10 -13.90 1.14 16.13
C ARG A 10 -13.38 1.42 14.75
N SER A 11 -12.05 1.41 14.62
CA SER A 11 -11.39 1.56 13.31
C SER A 11 -12.05 0.58 12.31
N PRO A 12 -12.36 1.00 11.07
CA PRO A 12 -12.98 0.15 10.05
C PRO A 12 -12.15 -1.10 9.74
N PHE A 13 -10.90 -1.12 10.21
CA PHE A 13 -9.99 -2.26 10.12
C PHE A 13 -10.30 -3.39 11.10
N ALA A 14 -10.84 -3.11 12.28
CA ALA A 14 -10.98 -4.11 13.35
C ALA A 14 -11.92 -5.29 13.00
N LYS A 15 -12.73 -5.16 11.95
CA LYS A 15 -13.70 -6.18 11.53
C LYS A 15 -13.35 -6.86 10.19
N ASN A 16 -12.25 -6.45 9.53
CA ASN A 16 -11.94 -6.92 8.18
C ASN A 16 -10.94 -8.08 8.16
N ARG A 17 -11.45 -9.29 8.39
CA ARG A 17 -10.68 -10.54 8.37
C ARG A 17 -9.93 -10.76 7.04
N ASP A 18 -10.52 -10.34 5.92
CA ASP A 18 -9.92 -10.50 4.59
C ASP A 18 -8.65 -9.65 4.44
N PHE A 19 -8.64 -8.45 5.02
CA PHE A 19 -7.47 -7.58 5.04
C PHE A 19 -6.30 -8.20 5.85
N TYR A 20 -6.57 -8.72 7.04
CA TYR A 20 -5.53 -9.38 7.84
C TYR A 20 -4.99 -10.64 7.19
N LEU A 21 -5.86 -11.45 6.55
CA LEU A 21 -5.44 -12.61 5.78
C LEU A 21 -4.56 -12.21 4.60
N SER A 22 -4.89 -11.14 3.90
CA SER A 22 -4.06 -10.59 2.83
C SER A 22 -2.69 -10.17 3.34
N CYS A 23 -2.62 -9.44 4.45
CA CYS A 23 -1.35 -9.06 5.07
C CYS A 23 -0.52 -10.28 5.47
N ALA A 24 -1.12 -11.30 6.06
CA ALA A 24 -0.43 -12.54 6.43
C ALA A 24 0.13 -13.26 5.19
N CYS A 25 -0.66 -13.36 4.12
CA CYS A 25 -0.19 -13.91 2.84
C CYS A 25 0.96 -13.10 2.24
N THR A 26 0.91 -11.78 2.34
CA THR A 26 1.95 -10.88 1.84
C THR A 26 3.26 -11.04 2.63
N VAL A 27 3.17 -11.21 3.96
CA VAL A 27 4.33 -11.55 4.80
C VAL A 27 4.92 -12.88 4.37
N ALA A 28 4.08 -13.92 4.23
CA ALA A 28 4.51 -15.25 3.80
C ALA A 28 5.18 -15.22 2.42
N GLU A 29 4.63 -14.44 1.48
CA GLU A 29 5.24 -14.23 0.16
C GLU A 29 6.59 -13.53 0.25
N GLY A 30 6.72 -12.52 1.10
CA GLY A 30 7.99 -11.82 1.35
C GLY A 30 9.07 -12.76 1.94
N LEU A 31 8.68 -13.58 2.92
CA LEU A 31 9.57 -14.60 3.52
C LEU A 31 10.02 -15.63 2.48
N LEU A 32 9.10 -16.18 1.69
CA LEU A 32 9.42 -17.09 0.59
C LEU A 32 10.23 -16.39 -0.52
N GLY A 33 10.07 -15.07 -0.70
CA GLY A 33 10.89 -14.28 -1.62
C GLY A 33 12.37 -14.32 -1.27
N GLY A 34 12.70 -14.31 0.03
CA GLY A 34 14.05 -14.42 0.54
C GLY A 34 14.71 -15.78 0.23
N SER A 35 13.92 -16.87 0.19
CA SER A 35 14.45 -18.20 -0.10
C SER A 35 15.07 -18.33 -1.50
N ASN A 36 14.64 -17.51 -2.47
CA ASN A 36 15.27 -17.50 -3.80
C ASN A 36 16.76 -17.14 -3.72
N PHE A 37 17.13 -16.19 -2.86
CA PHE A 37 18.54 -15.82 -2.68
C PHE A 37 19.34 -16.93 -1.99
N MET A 38 18.70 -17.65 -1.05
CA MET A 38 19.31 -18.84 -0.44
C MET A 38 19.57 -19.94 -1.48
N LEU A 39 18.61 -20.19 -2.38
CA LEU A 39 18.76 -21.17 -3.46
C LEU A 39 19.84 -20.76 -4.45
N ILE A 40 19.93 -19.49 -4.83
CA ILE A 40 21.00 -18.97 -5.68
C ILE A 40 22.36 -19.15 -5.01
N TRP A 41 22.46 -18.86 -3.71
CA TRP A 41 23.68 -19.09 -2.97
C TRP A 41 24.10 -20.57 -2.97
N LEU A 42 23.14 -21.51 -2.80
CA LEU A 42 23.40 -22.95 -2.88
C LEU A 42 23.95 -23.35 -4.25
N VAL A 43 23.39 -22.82 -5.34
CA VAL A 43 23.89 -23.05 -6.70
C VAL A 43 25.33 -22.54 -6.83
N MET A 44 25.58 -21.31 -6.39
CA MET A 44 26.93 -20.74 -6.43
C MET A 44 27.93 -21.57 -5.61
N HIS A 45 27.54 -21.95 -4.41
CA HIS A 45 28.39 -22.80 -3.55
C HIS A 45 28.72 -24.13 -4.22
N GLN A 46 27.74 -24.79 -4.88
CA GLN A 46 27.96 -26.04 -5.60
C GLN A 46 28.91 -25.85 -6.79
N LEU A 47 28.78 -24.78 -7.54
CA LEU A 47 29.65 -24.49 -8.68
C LEU A 47 31.10 -24.20 -8.25
N PHE A 48 31.29 -23.47 -7.14
CA PHE A 48 32.64 -23.11 -6.65
C PHE A 48 33.30 -24.20 -5.81
N SER A 49 32.58 -25.20 -5.35
CA SER A 49 33.15 -26.35 -4.60
C SER A 49 33.95 -27.34 -5.46
N GLY A 50 33.92 -27.17 -6.77
CA GLY A 50 34.67 -28.02 -7.72
C GLY A 50 34.07 -29.43 -7.94
N ALA A 51 33.03 -29.81 -7.18
CA ALA A 51 32.29 -31.07 -7.36
C ALA A 51 31.04 -30.79 -8.19
N PHE A 52 31.18 -30.81 -9.52
CA PHE A 52 30.05 -30.63 -10.41
C PHE A 52 29.24 -31.95 -10.50
N GLU A 53 28.22 -32.06 -9.63
CA GLU A 53 27.27 -33.17 -9.69
C GLU A 53 25.92 -32.68 -10.23
N LEU A 54 25.37 -33.40 -11.20
CA LEU A 54 24.10 -33.04 -11.84
C LEU A 54 22.90 -33.22 -10.90
N ALA A 55 22.96 -34.22 -10.01
CA ALA A 55 21.86 -34.55 -9.12
C ALA A 55 21.52 -33.42 -8.13
N PRO A 56 22.46 -32.80 -7.39
CA PRO A 56 22.16 -31.67 -6.53
C PRO A 56 21.58 -30.46 -7.28
N LEU A 57 22.08 -30.17 -8.49
CA LEU A 57 21.55 -29.08 -9.32
C LEU A 57 20.09 -29.31 -9.74
N LEU A 58 19.72 -30.55 -10.08
CA LEU A 58 18.34 -30.92 -10.38
C LEU A 58 17.43 -30.73 -9.15
N HIS A 59 17.89 -31.13 -7.95
CA HIS A 59 17.12 -30.94 -6.72
C HIS A 59 16.93 -29.45 -6.39
N ILE A 60 17.96 -28.63 -6.54
CA ILE A 60 17.87 -27.18 -6.31
C ILE A 60 16.92 -26.53 -7.33
N SER A 61 17.01 -26.94 -8.61
CA SER A 61 16.10 -26.46 -9.66
C SER A 61 14.65 -26.86 -9.39
N ALA A 62 14.40 -28.08 -8.96
CA ALA A 62 13.07 -28.54 -8.57
C ALA A 62 12.54 -27.76 -7.35
N ALA A 63 13.39 -27.51 -6.35
CA ALA A 63 13.04 -26.68 -5.20
C ALA A 63 12.69 -25.25 -5.61
N LEU A 64 13.42 -24.65 -6.54
CA LEU A 64 13.16 -23.31 -7.08
C LEU A 64 11.78 -23.22 -7.75
N VAL A 65 11.45 -24.23 -8.57
CA VAL A 65 10.13 -24.31 -9.22
C VAL A 65 9.03 -24.50 -8.18
N ALA A 66 9.24 -25.35 -7.17
CA ALA A 66 8.26 -25.57 -6.10
C ALA A 66 8.02 -24.28 -5.26
N VAL A 67 9.08 -23.57 -4.90
CA VAL A 67 8.98 -22.28 -4.18
C VAL A 67 8.26 -21.26 -5.05
N PHE A 68 8.56 -21.18 -6.35
CA PHE A 68 7.88 -20.26 -7.25
C PHE A 68 6.38 -20.57 -7.36
N ALA A 69 6.01 -21.84 -7.51
CA ALA A 69 4.61 -22.27 -7.56
C ALA A 69 3.87 -21.95 -6.25
N ALA A 70 4.49 -22.22 -5.11
CA ALA A 70 3.94 -21.87 -3.80
C ALA A 70 3.75 -20.36 -3.64
N ARG A 71 4.72 -19.55 -4.04
CA ARG A 71 4.62 -18.08 -4.03
C ARG A 71 3.48 -17.58 -4.91
N LEU A 72 3.34 -18.13 -6.12
CA LEU A 72 2.27 -17.74 -7.03
C LEU A 72 0.88 -18.03 -6.44
N ALA A 73 0.72 -19.19 -5.80
CA ALA A 73 -0.53 -19.58 -5.13
C ALA A 73 -0.85 -18.64 -3.95
N ILE A 74 0.12 -18.38 -3.09
CA ILE A 74 -0.03 -17.47 -1.93
C ILE A 74 -0.30 -16.05 -2.40
N TYR A 75 0.43 -15.56 -3.41
CA TYR A 75 0.22 -14.23 -3.98
C TYR A 75 -1.19 -14.08 -4.53
N ARG A 76 -1.64 -15.02 -5.37
CA ARG A 76 -3.00 -14.98 -5.95
C ARG A 76 -4.07 -14.95 -4.86
N PHE A 77 -3.96 -15.82 -3.86
CA PHE A 77 -4.91 -15.88 -2.76
C PHE A 77 -4.90 -14.59 -1.93
N GLY A 78 -3.72 -14.12 -1.53
CA GLY A 78 -3.55 -12.90 -0.75
C GLY A 78 -4.00 -11.65 -1.49
N TYR A 79 -3.69 -11.55 -2.79
CA TYR A 79 -4.07 -10.42 -3.63
C TYR A 79 -5.60 -10.28 -3.75
N VAL A 80 -6.30 -11.38 -4.08
CA VAL A 80 -7.77 -11.36 -4.19
C VAL A 80 -8.41 -10.96 -2.86
N ARG A 81 -7.93 -11.51 -1.74
CA ARG A 81 -8.41 -11.15 -0.40
C ARG A 81 -8.13 -9.69 -0.05
N GLY A 82 -6.99 -9.17 -0.45
CA GLY A 82 -6.61 -7.76 -0.27
C GLY A 82 -7.54 -6.82 -1.03
N GLN A 83 -7.84 -7.13 -2.29
CA GLN A 83 -8.76 -6.34 -3.11
C GLN A 83 -10.17 -6.32 -2.52
N VAL A 84 -10.70 -7.50 -2.16
CA VAL A 84 -12.03 -7.61 -1.53
C VAL A 84 -12.06 -6.89 -0.18
N GLY A 85 -11.01 -7.05 0.62
CA GLY A 85 -10.88 -6.40 1.94
C GLY A 85 -10.82 -4.88 1.82
N GLY A 86 -10.02 -4.36 0.91
CA GLY A 86 -9.90 -2.92 0.66
C GLY A 86 -11.21 -2.29 0.13
N ALA A 87 -11.86 -2.95 -0.82
CA ALA A 87 -13.15 -2.50 -1.35
C ALA A 87 -14.25 -2.44 -0.27
N ARG A 88 -14.27 -3.41 0.66
CA ARG A 88 -15.22 -3.38 1.79
C ARG A 88 -14.94 -2.20 2.73
N VAL A 89 -13.67 -1.96 3.08
CA VAL A 89 -13.32 -0.80 3.92
C VAL A 89 -13.71 0.51 3.24
N SER A 90 -13.45 0.64 1.95
CA SER A 90 -13.84 1.81 1.15
C SER A 90 -15.36 2.01 1.12
N HIS A 91 -16.12 0.93 0.94
CA HIS A 91 -17.60 0.97 1.00
C HIS A 91 -18.10 1.42 2.38
N ASP A 92 -17.60 0.83 3.45
CA ASP A 92 -18.00 1.16 4.82
C ASP A 92 -17.66 2.62 5.18
N LEU A 93 -16.51 3.11 4.70
CA LEU A 93 -16.12 4.52 4.82
C LEU A 93 -17.11 5.45 4.11
N ARG A 94 -17.47 5.14 2.85
CA ARG A 94 -18.43 5.97 2.09
C ARG A 94 -19.79 6.00 2.77
N VAL A 95 -20.28 4.87 3.27
CA VAL A 95 -21.55 4.80 4.00
C VAL A 95 -21.49 5.63 5.28
N THR A 96 -20.43 5.47 6.07
CA THR A 96 -20.24 6.21 7.33
C THR A 96 -20.12 7.71 7.10
N MET A 97 -19.37 8.12 6.07
CA MET A 97 -19.25 9.54 5.69
C MET A 97 -20.59 10.10 5.19
N GLY A 98 -21.32 9.34 4.36
CA GLY A 98 -22.64 9.73 3.89
C GLY A 98 -23.64 9.92 5.03
N ASP A 99 -23.64 9.02 6.00
CA ASP A 99 -24.50 9.14 7.20
C ASP A 99 -24.08 10.30 8.09
N THR A 100 -22.79 10.62 8.14
CA THR A 100 -22.28 11.78 8.87
C THR A 100 -22.71 13.09 8.21
N ILE A 101 -22.63 13.17 6.88
CA ILE A 101 -23.04 14.35 6.10
C ILE A 101 -24.55 14.63 6.29
N LYS A 102 -25.39 13.59 6.29
CA LYS A 102 -26.85 13.74 6.55
C LYS A 102 -27.18 14.33 7.92
N ARG A 103 -26.26 14.27 8.89
CA ARG A 103 -26.43 14.78 10.25
C ARG A 103 -25.86 16.19 10.45
N ILE A 104 -25.17 16.74 9.45
CA ILE A 104 -24.62 18.08 9.51
C ILE A 104 -25.79 19.09 9.45
N PRO A 105 -25.89 20.05 10.41
CA PRO A 105 -26.88 21.12 10.35
C PRO A 105 -26.73 21.95 9.08
N LEU A 106 -27.87 22.39 8.50
CA LEU A 106 -27.89 23.13 7.24
C LEU A 106 -27.04 24.40 7.29
N SER A 107 -26.94 25.03 8.46
CA SER A 107 -26.09 26.21 8.67
C SER A 107 -24.60 25.93 8.41
N ARG A 108 -24.09 24.78 8.84
CA ARG A 108 -22.71 24.35 8.57
C ARG A 108 -22.51 23.75 7.19
N PHE A 109 -23.57 23.21 6.60
CA PHE A 109 -23.52 22.67 5.25
C PHE A 109 -23.25 23.76 4.21
N ASN A 110 -23.78 24.97 4.43
CA ASN A 110 -23.57 26.12 3.55
C ASN A 110 -22.18 26.76 3.68
N GLU A 111 -21.43 26.46 4.74
CA GLU A 111 -20.05 26.97 4.92
C GLU A 111 -19.03 26.28 3.99
N ARG A 112 -19.36 25.09 3.47
CA ARG A 112 -18.53 24.33 2.55
C ARG A 112 -19.23 24.12 1.22
N THR A 113 -18.49 24.18 0.15
CA THR A 113 -19.03 23.93 -1.19
C THR A 113 -19.42 22.46 -1.36
N SER A 114 -20.48 22.20 -2.10
CA SER A 114 -20.88 20.82 -2.45
C SER A 114 -19.74 20.02 -3.10
N GLY A 115 -18.83 20.69 -3.79
CA GLY A 115 -17.62 20.11 -4.38
C GLY A 115 -16.66 19.53 -3.36
N GLU A 116 -16.46 20.16 -2.19
CA GLU A 116 -15.59 19.64 -1.14
C GLU A 116 -16.12 18.33 -0.55
N TYR A 117 -17.43 18.23 -0.33
CA TYR A 117 -18.05 16.99 0.15
C TYR A 117 -17.96 15.88 -0.89
N LEU A 118 -18.17 16.21 -2.18
CA LEU A 118 -18.04 15.25 -3.27
C LEU A 118 -16.61 14.77 -3.43
N GLN A 119 -15.62 15.67 -3.34
CA GLN A 119 -14.20 15.34 -3.38
C GLN A 119 -13.83 14.40 -2.22
N ALA A 120 -14.31 14.66 -1.00
CA ALA A 120 -14.05 13.82 0.15
C ALA A 120 -14.60 12.39 -0.05
N LEU A 121 -15.83 12.26 -0.53
CA LEU A 121 -16.51 10.98 -0.74
C LEU A 121 -15.97 10.18 -1.92
N THR A 122 -15.43 10.85 -2.93
CA THR A 122 -14.95 10.20 -4.16
C THR A 122 -13.43 10.08 -4.18
N VAL A 123 -12.73 11.19 -4.32
CA VAL A 123 -11.27 11.20 -4.55
C VAL A 123 -10.51 10.71 -3.33
N ASN A 124 -10.80 11.27 -2.14
CA ASN A 124 -10.05 10.93 -0.93
C ASN A 124 -10.28 9.47 -0.51
N VAL A 125 -11.52 8.98 -0.66
CA VAL A 125 -11.82 7.57 -0.34
C VAL A 125 -11.18 6.62 -1.36
N ASN A 126 -11.11 6.98 -2.65
CA ASN A 126 -10.41 6.20 -3.66
C ASN A 126 -8.89 6.17 -3.40
N ASP A 127 -8.29 7.31 -3.07
CA ASP A 127 -6.87 7.38 -2.72
C ASP A 127 -6.56 6.49 -1.50
N TYR A 128 -7.44 6.51 -0.49
CA TYR A 128 -7.34 5.65 0.69
C TYR A 128 -7.47 4.16 0.34
N GLU A 129 -8.44 3.79 -0.50
CA GLU A 129 -8.62 2.43 -1.01
C GLU A 129 -7.36 1.94 -1.74
N GLN A 130 -6.78 2.77 -2.60
CA GLN A 130 -5.56 2.44 -3.33
C GLN A 130 -4.36 2.21 -2.39
N ILE A 131 -4.23 3.01 -1.33
CA ILE A 131 -3.20 2.82 -0.32
C ILE A 131 -3.38 1.46 0.38
N LEU A 132 -4.60 1.13 0.78
CA LEU A 132 -4.90 -0.12 1.48
C LEU A 132 -4.69 -1.35 0.60
N THR A 133 -5.16 -1.32 -0.64
CA THR A 133 -5.16 -2.47 -1.54
C THR A 133 -3.78 -2.75 -2.14
N HIS A 134 -3.00 -1.70 -2.45
CA HIS A 134 -1.74 -1.84 -3.16
C HIS A 134 -0.52 -1.49 -2.30
N ARG A 135 -0.48 -0.28 -1.72
CA ARG A 135 0.72 0.22 -1.05
C ARG A 135 1.05 -0.50 0.24
N THR A 136 0.04 -0.81 1.04
CA THR A 136 0.25 -1.51 2.32
C THR A 136 0.86 -2.89 2.09
N GLY A 137 0.38 -3.65 1.11
CA GLY A 137 0.92 -4.95 0.76
C GLY A 137 2.39 -4.87 0.30
N GLU A 138 2.73 -3.93 -0.56
CA GLU A 138 4.10 -3.72 -1.04
C GLU A 138 5.07 -3.39 0.10
N ILE A 139 4.68 -2.52 1.03
CA ILE A 139 5.51 -2.15 2.19
C ILE A 139 5.74 -3.37 3.09
N VAL A 140 4.67 -4.09 3.44
CA VAL A 140 4.75 -5.28 4.31
C VAL A 140 5.64 -6.35 3.69
N LYS A 141 5.50 -6.61 2.39
CA LYS A 141 6.34 -7.55 1.65
C LYS A 141 7.80 -7.13 1.64
N SER A 142 8.09 -5.86 1.37
CA SER A 142 9.44 -5.33 1.31
C SER A 142 10.15 -5.43 2.67
N VAL A 143 9.43 -5.12 3.76
CA VAL A 143 9.97 -5.26 5.12
C VAL A 143 10.24 -6.73 5.45
N ALA A 144 9.30 -7.64 5.15
CA ALA A 144 9.50 -9.08 5.36
C ALA A 144 10.71 -9.61 4.60
N LEU A 145 10.85 -9.23 3.32
CA LEU A 145 12.00 -9.59 2.49
C LEU A 145 13.31 -9.04 3.06
N ALA A 146 13.33 -7.77 3.47
CA ALA A 146 14.52 -7.14 4.02
C ALA A 146 15.00 -7.83 5.33
N VAL A 147 14.06 -8.22 6.19
CA VAL A 147 14.36 -8.97 7.43
C VAL A 147 15.00 -10.32 7.11
N VAL A 148 14.42 -11.07 6.15
CA VAL A 148 14.95 -12.38 5.77
C VAL A 148 16.33 -12.26 5.15
N LEU A 149 16.54 -11.33 4.23
CA LEU A 149 17.84 -11.11 3.59
C LEU A 149 18.89 -10.64 4.60
N GLY A 150 18.53 -9.72 5.49
CA GLY A 150 19.43 -9.25 6.55
C GLY A 150 19.84 -10.37 7.49
N ALA A 151 18.88 -11.19 7.95
CA ALA A 151 19.15 -12.34 8.81
C ALA A 151 20.03 -13.40 8.11
N PHE A 152 19.73 -13.70 6.85
CA PHE A 152 20.50 -14.64 6.05
C PHE A 152 21.94 -14.16 5.82
N THR A 153 22.13 -12.88 5.48
CA THR A 153 23.47 -12.30 5.28
C THR A 153 24.28 -12.30 6.58
N LEU A 154 23.66 -11.98 7.71
CA LEU A 154 24.28 -12.05 9.04
C LEU A 154 24.72 -13.48 9.38
N TRP A 155 23.87 -14.47 9.10
CA TRP A 155 24.17 -15.88 9.35
C TRP A 155 25.33 -16.38 8.47
N LEU A 156 25.36 -15.94 7.20
CA LEU A 156 26.37 -16.38 6.24
C LEU A 156 27.73 -15.74 6.49
N TYR A 157 27.77 -14.43 6.72
CA TYR A 157 29.00 -13.67 6.95
C TYR A 157 28.72 -12.40 7.75
N VAL A 158 29.06 -12.43 9.03
CA VAL A 158 28.77 -11.36 9.99
C VAL A 158 29.21 -9.96 9.54
N PRO A 159 30.46 -9.76 9.00
CA PRO A 159 30.85 -8.43 8.53
C PRO A 159 29.97 -7.88 7.42
N ALA A 160 29.55 -8.72 6.47
CA ALA A 160 28.62 -8.28 5.40
C ALA A 160 27.24 -7.95 5.97
N GLY A 161 26.75 -8.73 6.93
CA GLY A 161 25.48 -8.46 7.62
C GLY A 161 25.51 -7.12 8.35
N ILE A 162 26.61 -6.76 9.00
CA ILE A 162 26.77 -5.45 9.64
C ILE A 162 26.71 -4.31 8.62
N VAL A 163 27.34 -4.46 7.45
CA VAL A 163 27.30 -3.47 6.36
C VAL A 163 25.87 -3.27 5.86
N VAL A 164 25.11 -4.38 5.70
CA VAL A 164 23.69 -4.31 5.30
C VAL A 164 22.86 -3.58 6.34
N LEU A 165 23.03 -3.88 7.63
CA LEU A 165 22.34 -3.19 8.72
C LEU A 165 22.69 -1.71 8.78
N ALA A 166 23.99 -1.37 8.62
CA ALA A 166 24.45 0.01 8.56
C ALA A 166 23.83 0.78 7.39
N SER A 167 23.66 0.14 6.23
CA SER A 167 22.99 0.73 5.07
C SER A 167 21.53 1.06 5.35
N PHE A 168 20.79 0.19 6.05
CA PHE A 168 19.42 0.48 6.49
C PHE A 168 19.37 1.63 7.50
N LEU A 169 20.34 1.68 8.43
CA LEU A 169 20.42 2.77 9.40
C LEU A 169 20.71 4.12 8.71
N LEU A 170 21.56 4.11 7.67
CA LEU A 170 21.85 5.29 6.86
C LEU A 170 20.63 5.79 6.07
N LEU A 171 19.69 4.89 5.70
CA LEU A 171 18.47 5.24 5.01
C LEU A 171 17.43 5.92 5.94
N ALA A 172 17.48 5.65 7.24
CA ALA A 172 16.52 6.18 8.21
C ALA A 172 16.41 7.71 8.21
N PRO A 173 17.50 8.51 8.19
CA PRO A 173 17.41 9.96 8.12
C PRO A 173 16.79 10.45 6.80
N ALA A 174 17.05 9.79 5.68
CA ALA A 174 16.42 10.14 4.39
C ALA A 174 14.91 9.94 4.44
N VAL A 175 14.44 8.85 5.03
CA VAL A 175 13.02 8.59 5.26
C VAL A 175 12.41 9.64 6.19
N ALA A 176 13.08 9.97 7.29
CA ALA A 176 12.63 10.99 8.24
C ALA A 176 12.51 12.39 7.60
N LEU A 177 13.48 12.76 6.76
CA LEU A 177 13.45 14.02 6.00
C LEU A 177 12.28 14.03 4.99
N SER A 178 12.06 12.93 4.26
CA SER A 178 10.94 12.80 3.34
C SER A 178 9.59 12.92 4.06
N TRP A 179 9.44 12.31 5.22
CA TRP A 179 8.23 12.44 6.05
C TRP A 179 7.99 13.88 6.50
N ARG A 180 9.04 14.59 6.88
CA ARG A 180 8.96 16.00 7.26
C ARG A 180 8.51 16.85 6.06
N GLN A 181 9.06 16.62 4.88
CA GLN A 181 8.66 17.34 3.66
C GLN A 181 7.21 17.06 3.29
N VAL A 182 6.76 15.82 3.32
CA VAL A 182 5.36 15.43 3.04
C VAL A 182 4.40 16.11 4.01
N ARG A 183 4.74 16.21 5.31
CA ARG A 183 3.90 16.92 6.30
C ARG A 183 3.80 18.42 6.04
N VAL A 184 4.86 19.05 5.54
CA VAL A 184 4.91 20.49 5.29
C VAL A 184 4.25 20.84 3.97
N PHE A 185 4.52 20.08 2.92
CA PHE A 185 4.05 20.38 1.56
C PHE A 185 2.73 19.69 1.20
N GLY A 186 2.30 18.67 1.95
CA GLY A 186 1.05 17.95 1.71
C GLY A 186 -0.16 18.89 1.69
N PRO A 187 -0.42 19.70 2.73
CA PRO A 187 -1.55 20.62 2.77
C PRO A 187 -1.55 21.62 1.61
N ARG A 188 -0.37 22.13 1.25
CA ARG A 188 -0.22 23.07 0.13
C ARG A 188 -0.55 22.43 -1.22
N LYS A 189 -0.18 21.16 -1.40
CA LYS A 189 -0.56 20.39 -2.59
C LYS A 189 -2.08 20.22 -2.70
N ASP A 190 -2.74 19.94 -1.59
CA ASP A 190 -4.19 19.78 -1.55
C ASP A 190 -4.92 21.10 -1.83
N GLU A 191 -4.41 22.21 -1.33
CA GLU A 191 -4.93 23.57 -1.60
C GLU A 191 -4.80 23.92 -3.10
N VAL A 192 -3.62 23.68 -3.71
CA VAL A 192 -3.41 23.91 -5.16
C VAL A 192 -4.33 23.00 -6.00
N ARG A 193 -4.54 21.77 -5.56
CA ARG A 193 -5.43 20.82 -6.25
C ARG A 193 -6.89 21.27 -6.18
N ALA A 194 -7.32 21.75 -5.02
CA ALA A 194 -8.67 22.29 -4.84
C ALA A 194 -8.88 23.54 -5.69
N SER A 195 -7.91 24.47 -5.70
CA SER A 195 -7.93 25.68 -6.53
C SER A 195 -8.00 25.35 -8.03
N ASN A 196 -7.19 24.41 -8.51
CA ASN A 196 -7.25 23.96 -9.91
C ASN A 196 -8.59 23.33 -10.27
N SER A 197 -9.15 22.51 -9.39
CA SER A 197 -10.47 21.90 -9.62
C SER A 197 -11.57 22.95 -9.69
N SER A 198 -11.51 23.96 -8.82
CA SER A 198 -12.44 25.08 -8.84
C SER A 198 -12.34 25.90 -10.11
N ALA A 199 -11.13 26.21 -10.58
CA ALA A 199 -10.90 26.93 -11.83
C ALA A 199 -11.39 26.14 -13.07
N ILE A 200 -11.23 24.82 -13.08
CA ILE A 200 -11.77 23.98 -14.16
C ILE A 200 -13.31 24.00 -14.16
N MET A 201 -13.94 23.88 -12.98
CA MET A 201 -15.40 23.98 -12.87
C MET A 201 -15.92 25.34 -13.34
N GLU A 202 -15.31 26.43 -12.90
CA GLU A 202 -15.65 27.77 -13.33
C GLU A 202 -15.51 27.94 -14.85
N HIS A 203 -14.46 27.38 -15.45
CA HIS A 203 -14.28 27.41 -16.90
C HIS A 203 -15.36 26.60 -17.63
N VAL A 204 -15.73 25.41 -17.13
CA VAL A 204 -16.77 24.57 -17.71
C VAL A 204 -18.15 25.26 -17.61
N ASP A 205 -18.47 25.84 -16.47
CA ASP A 205 -19.72 26.58 -16.25
C ASP A 205 -19.78 27.87 -17.11
N GLY A 206 -18.63 28.54 -17.24
CA GLY A 206 -18.47 29.72 -18.10
C GLY A 206 -18.52 29.43 -19.61
N MET A 207 -18.28 28.16 -20.03
CA MET A 207 -18.27 27.79 -21.45
C MET A 207 -19.61 28.05 -22.17
N GLN A 208 -20.74 27.90 -21.48
CA GLN A 208 -22.04 28.22 -22.07
C GLN A 208 -22.15 29.69 -22.40
N THR A 209 -21.66 30.55 -21.52
CA THR A 209 -21.63 32.01 -21.71
C THR A 209 -20.66 32.40 -22.84
N LEU A 210 -19.45 31.82 -22.86
CA LEU A 210 -18.46 32.06 -23.91
C LEU A 210 -18.98 31.66 -25.30
N ARG A 211 -19.67 30.52 -25.40
CA ARG A 211 -20.33 30.10 -26.66
C ARG A 211 -21.43 31.06 -27.12
N ALA A 212 -22.20 31.61 -26.19
CA ALA A 212 -23.22 32.59 -26.50
C ALA A 212 -22.65 33.89 -27.08
N TYR A 213 -21.41 34.26 -26.69
CA TYR A 213 -20.69 35.41 -27.22
C TYR A 213 -19.78 35.11 -28.40
N GLY A 214 -19.74 33.86 -28.90
CA GLY A 214 -18.96 33.48 -30.08
C GLY A 214 -17.44 33.49 -29.88
N VAL A 215 -16.96 33.35 -28.64
CA VAL A 215 -15.54 33.40 -28.23
C VAL A 215 -15.03 31.99 -27.87
N ALA A 216 -15.62 30.92 -28.37
CA ALA A 216 -15.18 29.53 -28.13
C ALA A 216 -14.40 28.98 -29.30
#